data_13be5269a55cfbb36c5bb3417db4d74e
#
_entry.id   13be5269a55cfbb36c5bb3417db4d74e
#
_cell.length_a   1.000
_cell.length_b   1.000
_cell.length_c   1.000
_cell.angle_alpha   90.00
_cell.angle_beta   90.00
_cell.angle_gamma   90.00
#
_symmetry.space_group_name_H-M   'P 1'
#
loop_
_entity.id
_entity.type
_entity.pdbx_description
1 polymer ?
#
loop_
_entity_poly.entity_id
_entity_poly.type
_entity_poly.pdbx_seq_one_letter_code
_entity_poly.pdbx_strand_id
1 'polypeptide(L)'
;MQIRFFATIRECTGETEIRWDEPASTLGDLLRALSARYGPAFRRWVLDEDDLGKMVLVVINGHDSRHEGGINARLRPDDSIAIFPAIAGGRGHARMREPWTV
;
A
#
# COMPACT_ATOMS: atom_id res chain seq x y z
N MET A 1 6.48 -4.40 -11.41
CA MET A 1 6.53 -4.13 -9.97
C MET A 1 6.13 -5.34 -9.18
N GLN A 2 6.69 -5.48 -8.00
CA GLN A 2 6.32 -6.55 -7.12
C GLN A 2 5.51 -5.93 -5.99
N ILE A 3 4.36 -6.48 -5.67
CA ILE A 3 3.48 -5.92 -4.66
C ILE A 3 3.18 -6.98 -3.63
N ARG A 4 3.39 -6.66 -2.35
CA ARG A 4 3.11 -7.56 -1.25
C ARG A 4 2.00 -7.00 -0.40
N PHE A 5 1.12 -7.88 0.04
CA PHE A 5 -0.02 -7.53 0.87
C PHE A 5 0.13 -8.17 2.23
N PHE A 6 -0.14 -7.44 3.29
CA PHE A 6 0.04 -7.93 4.66
C PHE A 6 -1.24 -7.84 5.48
N ALA A 7 -1.40 -8.76 6.38
CA ALA A 7 -2.49 -8.76 7.38
C ALA A 7 -3.87 -8.61 6.74
N THR A 8 -4.67 -7.66 7.20
CA THR A 8 -6.02 -7.50 6.67
C THR A 8 -6.04 -7.07 5.22
N ILE A 9 -4.99 -6.42 4.73
CA ILE A 9 -4.92 -6.09 3.32
C ILE A 9 -4.82 -7.39 2.51
N ARG A 10 -4.02 -8.35 2.99
CA ARG A 10 -3.91 -9.63 2.32
C ARG A 10 -5.26 -10.35 2.31
N GLU A 11 -6.05 -10.21 3.36
CA GLU A 11 -7.36 -10.83 3.38
C GLU A 11 -8.28 -10.22 2.33
N CYS A 12 -8.14 -8.94 2.04
CA CYS A 12 -8.96 -8.30 1.02
C CYS A 12 -8.56 -8.73 -0.39
N THR A 13 -7.31 -9.09 -0.61
CA THR A 13 -6.86 -9.47 -1.93
C THR A 13 -6.86 -10.98 -2.15
N GLY A 14 -6.72 -11.74 -1.07
CA GLY A 14 -6.57 -13.18 -1.18
C GLY A 14 -5.18 -13.59 -1.64
N GLU A 15 -4.24 -12.66 -1.70
CA GLU A 15 -2.90 -12.95 -2.18
C GLU A 15 -1.85 -12.36 -1.29
N THR A 16 -0.72 -13.00 -1.17
CA THR A 16 0.39 -12.50 -0.37
C THR A 16 1.27 -11.59 -1.21
N GLU A 17 1.44 -11.91 -2.46
CA GLU A 17 2.35 -11.17 -3.32
C GLU A 17 1.90 -11.33 -4.76
N ILE A 18 1.98 -10.27 -5.54
CA ILE A 18 1.67 -10.35 -6.95
C ILE A 18 2.72 -9.58 -7.74
N ARG A 19 2.80 -9.88 -9.02
CA ARG A 19 3.61 -9.12 -9.92
C ARG A 19 2.67 -8.23 -10.72
N TRP A 20 2.96 -6.95 -10.79
CA TRP A 20 2.11 -6.00 -11.50
C TRP A 20 2.89 -5.45 -12.68
N ASP A 21 2.44 -5.77 -13.87
CA ASP A 21 3.14 -5.39 -15.09
C ASP A 21 2.46 -4.29 -15.88
N GLU A 22 1.31 -3.81 -15.41
CA GLU A 22 0.61 -2.75 -16.13
C GLU A 22 1.19 -1.40 -15.76
N PRO A 23 1.12 -0.41 -16.64
CA PRO A 23 1.70 0.89 -16.35
C PRO A 23 1.01 1.57 -15.18
N ALA A 24 1.80 2.20 -14.33
CA ALA A 24 1.27 3.02 -13.26
C ALA A 24 2.35 4.06 -12.95
N SER A 25 2.08 5.31 -13.25
CA SER A 25 3.07 6.37 -13.06
C SER A 25 3.15 6.84 -11.63
N THR A 26 2.06 6.78 -10.91
CA THR A 26 2.04 7.23 -9.52
C THR A 26 1.42 6.17 -8.63
N LEU A 27 1.64 6.31 -7.34
CA LEU A 27 1.03 5.41 -6.38
C LEU A 27 -0.50 5.46 -6.49
N GLY A 28 -1.06 6.65 -6.70
CA GLY A 28 -2.51 6.76 -6.86
C GLY A 28 -3.02 5.96 -8.04
N ASP A 29 -2.32 6.00 -9.16
CA ASP A 29 -2.71 5.20 -10.31
C ASP A 29 -2.70 3.72 -9.98
N LEU A 30 -1.67 3.27 -9.27
CA LEU A 30 -1.56 1.87 -8.90
C LEU A 30 -2.69 1.47 -7.94
N LEU A 31 -2.94 2.29 -6.94
CA LEU A 31 -3.97 1.95 -5.94
C LEU A 31 -5.35 1.96 -6.55
N ARG A 32 -5.62 2.83 -7.51
CA ARG A 32 -6.91 2.81 -8.20
C ARG A 32 -7.04 1.57 -9.06
N ALA A 33 -5.98 1.17 -9.73
CA ALA A 33 -6.02 -0.05 -10.56
C ALA A 33 -6.20 -1.29 -9.69
N LEU A 34 -5.50 -1.34 -8.55
CA LEU A 34 -5.67 -2.47 -7.64
C LEU A 34 -7.07 -2.49 -7.03
N SER A 35 -7.63 -1.31 -6.75
CA SER A 35 -8.98 -1.23 -6.20
C SER A 35 -10.02 -1.74 -7.20
N ALA A 36 -9.81 -1.47 -8.48
CA ALA A 36 -10.69 -1.99 -9.51
C ALA A 36 -10.60 -3.51 -9.58
N ARG A 37 -9.43 -4.06 -9.31
CA ARG A 37 -9.24 -5.50 -9.37
C ARG A 37 -9.78 -6.20 -8.12
N TYR A 38 -9.55 -5.66 -6.95
CA TYR A 38 -9.87 -6.35 -5.70
C TYR A 38 -11.18 -5.89 -5.04
N GLY A 39 -11.73 -4.78 -5.45
CA GLY A 39 -13.05 -4.38 -4.99
C GLY A 39 -13.07 -3.38 -3.85
N PRO A 40 -14.28 -3.08 -3.38
CA PRO A 40 -14.46 -1.98 -2.42
C PRO A 40 -13.83 -2.17 -1.06
N ALA A 41 -13.70 -3.39 -0.58
CA ALA A 41 -13.06 -3.59 0.72
C ALA A 41 -11.61 -3.17 0.67
N PHE A 42 -10.90 -3.53 -0.41
CA PHE A 42 -9.52 -3.12 -0.59
C PHE A 42 -9.45 -1.61 -0.77
N ARG A 43 -10.35 -1.05 -1.58
CA ARG A 43 -10.33 0.37 -1.84
C ARG A 43 -10.51 1.18 -0.57
N ARG A 44 -11.38 0.75 0.32
CA ARG A 44 -11.60 1.48 1.57
C ARG A 44 -10.35 1.55 2.43
N TRP A 45 -9.47 0.55 2.32
CA TRP A 45 -8.23 0.58 3.07
C TRP A 45 -7.24 1.56 2.46
N VAL A 46 -7.08 1.51 1.14
CA VAL A 46 -5.96 2.18 0.49
C VAL A 46 -6.25 3.59 -0.01
N LEU A 47 -7.52 3.92 -0.23
CA LEU A 47 -7.90 5.23 -0.74
C LEU A 47 -8.94 5.89 0.15
N ASP A 48 -8.77 7.20 0.37
CA ASP A 48 -9.73 8.02 1.07
C ASP A 48 -10.07 9.12 0.08
N GLU A 49 -11.12 8.90 -0.69
CA GLU A 49 -11.49 9.74 -1.82
C GLU A 49 -10.32 9.81 -2.80
N ASP A 50 -9.72 10.95 -3.00
CA ASP A 50 -8.63 11.07 -3.94
C ASP A 50 -7.26 11.01 -3.27
N ASP A 51 -7.19 10.63 -2.03
CA ASP A 51 -5.95 10.62 -1.28
C ASP A 51 -5.65 9.23 -0.74
N LEU A 52 -4.45 9.09 -0.19
CA LEU A 52 -4.03 7.84 0.43
C LEU A 52 -4.88 7.59 1.66
N GLY A 53 -5.28 6.36 1.87
CA GLY A 53 -6.08 5.99 3.03
C GLY A 53 -5.37 6.34 4.33
N LYS A 54 -6.14 6.72 5.34
CA LYS A 54 -5.56 7.13 6.61
C LYS A 54 -5.09 5.97 7.45
N MET A 55 -5.60 4.79 7.20
CA MET A 55 -5.27 3.63 8.00
C MET A 55 -4.42 2.62 7.25
N VAL A 56 -3.68 3.08 6.27
CA VAL A 56 -2.84 2.19 5.49
C VAL A 56 -1.42 2.73 5.45
N LEU A 57 -0.47 1.83 5.44
CA LEU A 57 0.92 2.16 5.25
C LEU A 57 1.36 1.54 3.93
N VAL A 58 1.80 2.36 3.00
CA VAL A 58 2.33 1.86 1.74
C VAL A 58 3.81 2.20 1.69
N VAL A 59 4.61 1.17 1.52
CA VAL A 59 6.07 1.31 1.52
C VAL A 59 6.59 1.06 0.12
N ILE A 60 7.38 1.98 -0.41
CA ILE A 60 7.96 1.87 -1.74
C ILE A 60 9.46 1.70 -1.57
N ASN A 61 9.97 0.54 -1.95
CA ASN A 61 11.39 0.23 -1.82
C ASN A 61 11.91 0.50 -0.41
N GLY A 62 11.12 0.16 0.60
CA GLY A 62 11.53 0.33 1.98
C GLY A 62 11.26 1.71 2.58
N HIS A 63 10.69 2.63 1.81
CA HIS A 63 10.41 3.97 2.31
C HIS A 63 8.92 4.23 2.40
N ASP A 64 8.49 4.87 3.47
CA ASP A 64 7.08 5.21 3.64
C ASP A 64 6.67 6.16 2.51
N SER A 65 5.64 5.79 1.77
CA SER A 65 5.20 6.57 0.62
C SER A 65 4.78 7.99 1.00
N ARG A 66 4.38 8.22 2.24
CA ARG A 66 4.01 9.57 2.65
C ARG A 66 5.18 10.53 2.61
N HIS A 67 6.40 10.02 2.69
CA HIS A 67 7.58 10.86 2.58
C HIS A 67 8.06 10.95 1.13
N GLU A 68 7.37 10.26 0.22
CA GLU A 68 7.75 10.26 -1.19
C GLU A 68 6.69 10.95 -2.04
N GLY A 69 5.80 11.70 -1.45
CA GLY A 69 4.72 12.36 -2.18
C GLY A 69 3.35 11.74 -1.98
N GLY A 70 3.23 10.70 -1.16
CA GLY A 70 1.94 10.09 -0.90
C GLY A 70 1.30 9.55 -2.16
N ILE A 71 0.06 9.94 -2.41
CA ILE A 71 -0.66 9.45 -3.56
C ILE A 71 0.00 9.87 -4.86
N ASN A 72 0.84 10.91 -4.82
CA ASN A 72 1.54 11.39 -6.00
C ASN A 72 2.96 10.83 -6.13
N ALA A 73 3.33 9.90 -5.27
CA ALA A 73 4.67 9.30 -5.34
C ALA A 73 4.87 8.66 -6.70
N ARG A 74 6.03 8.90 -7.32
CA ARG A 74 6.29 8.35 -8.64
C ARG A 74 6.74 6.93 -8.55
N LEU A 75 6.28 6.09 -9.44
CA LEU A 75 6.61 4.68 -9.46
C LEU A 75 7.39 4.31 -10.72
N ARG A 76 8.23 3.32 -10.59
CA ARG A 76 9.00 2.78 -11.70
C ARG A 76 8.69 1.30 -11.86
N PRO A 77 8.91 0.75 -13.03
CA PRO A 77 8.53 -0.66 -13.29
C PRO A 77 9.20 -1.68 -12.39
N ASP A 78 10.36 -1.37 -11.82
CA ASP A 78 11.04 -2.33 -10.96
C ASP A 78 10.88 -2.04 -9.47
N ASP A 79 9.96 -1.18 -9.10
CA ASP A 79 9.75 -0.88 -7.68
C ASP A 79 9.13 -2.05 -6.93
N SER A 80 9.42 -2.09 -5.64
CA SER A 80 8.80 -3.04 -4.72
C SER A 80 7.86 -2.28 -3.81
N ILE A 81 6.61 -2.72 -3.78
CA ILE A 81 5.57 -2.06 -2.99
C ILE A 81 5.08 -3.00 -1.92
N ALA A 82 4.94 -2.52 -0.71
CA ALA A 82 4.37 -3.31 0.38
C ALA A 82 3.21 -2.53 0.98
N ILE A 83 2.08 -3.16 1.19
CA ILE A 83 0.87 -2.52 1.68
C ILE A 83 0.45 -3.17 2.99
N PHE A 84 0.40 -2.37 4.06
CA PHE A 84 0.08 -2.83 5.40
C PHE A 84 -1.09 -2.05 5.97
N PRO A 85 -1.91 -2.66 6.81
CA PRO A 85 -2.87 -1.86 7.55
C PRO A 85 -2.12 -1.13 8.66
N ALA A 86 -2.39 0.15 8.81
CA ALA A 86 -1.79 0.94 9.89
C ALA A 86 -2.79 0.98 11.01
N ILE A 87 -2.51 0.26 12.08
CA ILE A 87 -3.44 0.21 13.16
C ILE A 87 -3.45 1.50 13.89
N ALA A 88 -4.59 2.07 13.95
CA ALA A 88 -4.66 3.32 14.48
C ALA A 88 -4.24 3.37 15.87
N GLY A 89 -4.64 2.59 16.58
CA GLY A 89 -4.36 2.79 17.87
C GLY A 89 -3.04 2.62 18.19
N GLY A 90 -2.41 2.28 17.35
CA GLY A 90 -1.19 2.04 17.59
C GLY A 90 -0.53 2.97 18.35
N ARG A 91 -1.04 3.69 19.09
CA ARG A 91 -0.42 4.56 19.75
C ARG A 91 0.68 3.96 20.27
N GLY A 92 0.72 3.02 20.58
CA GLY A 92 1.85 2.52 21.08
C GLY A 92 2.78 2.25 20.08
N HIS A 93 2.42 2.36 19.06
CA HIS A 93 3.17 2.00 18.07
C HIS A 93 4.39 2.65 17.97
N ALA A 94 4.53 3.51 18.60
CA ALA A 94 5.71 4.19 18.44
C ALA A 94 6.74 3.19 18.63
N ARG A 95 6.57 2.27 19.43
CA ARG A 95 7.52 1.40 19.58
C ARG A 95 7.36 0.21 18.86
N MET A 96 6.54 0.15 17.97
CA MET A 96 6.38 -0.98 17.29
C MET A 96 7.44 -1.18 16.39
N ARG A 97 7.94 -2.34 16.13
CA ARG A 97 8.87 -2.58 15.17
C ARG A 97 8.30 -2.49 13.91
N GLU A 98 9.01 -2.11 12.89
CA GLU A 98 8.53 -2.07 11.57
C GLU A 98 8.35 -3.47 11.10
N PRO A 99 7.26 -3.82 10.55
CA PRO A 99 7.00 -5.18 10.10
C PRO A 99 8.00 -5.69 9.10
N TRP A 100 8.56 -4.81 8.31
CA TRP A 100 9.46 -5.26 7.27
C TRP A 100 10.86 -5.46 7.79
N THR A 101 11.14 -5.25 9.00
CA THR A 101 12.47 -5.47 9.50
C THR A 101 12.63 -6.80 10.17
N VAL A 102 11.65 -7.59 10.20
CA VAL A 102 11.75 -8.84 10.92
C VAL A 102 12.54 -9.88 10.21
#